data_2170c0fcd3611a11265fca28a2ab6afc
#
_entry.id   2170c0fcd3611a11265fca28a2ab6afc
#
_cell.length_a   1.000
_cell.length_b   1.000
_cell.length_c   1.000
_cell.angle_alpha   90.00
_cell.angle_beta   90.00
_cell.angle_gamma   90.00
#
_symmetry.space_group_name_H-M   'P 1'
#
loop_
_entity.id
_entity.type
_entity.pdbx_description
1 polymer ?
#
loop_
_entity_poly.entity_id
_entity_poly.type
_entity_poly.pdbx_seq_one_letter_code
_entity_poly.pdbx_strand_id
1 'polypeptide(L)'
;MYKKQIVLILIALSTTFIFDNVRAASTLDSLEQVLARLPDSARLIKLNDLAYQNPDDYSYKIYAEKLLKEAEQQKNNKYLGNAYFLLIKYHYSHDIDSMRLLLKEAEPVFLNGNNLEYFFRTKTWNIYTYEQQENDERVFSEAKLINKLSEQLNYPEGKEMVDQAIAHYYSSN
;
A
#
# COMPACT_ATOMS: atom_id res chain seq x y z
N MET A 1 21.78 -30.95 31.68
CA MET A 1 22.47 -29.76 31.13
C MET A 1 21.64 -29.01 30.09
N TYR A 2 20.93 -29.64 29.17
CA TYR A 2 20.15 -29.05 28.10
C TYR A 2 18.97 -28.16 28.53
N LYS A 3 18.24 -28.49 29.62
CA LYS A 3 17.09 -27.70 30.09
C LYS A 3 17.43 -26.26 30.49
N LYS A 4 18.59 -26.03 31.08
CA LYS A 4 19.05 -24.67 31.45
C LYS A 4 19.44 -23.83 30.24
N GLN A 5 19.97 -24.45 29.17
CA GLN A 5 20.31 -23.72 27.93
C GLN A 5 19.06 -23.30 27.14
N ILE A 6 18.05 -24.17 27.10
CA ILE A 6 16.75 -23.82 26.43
C ILE A 6 16.05 -22.66 27.12
N VAL A 7 16.05 -22.65 28.46
CA VAL A 7 15.45 -21.53 29.23
C VAL A 7 16.20 -20.21 28.98
N LEU A 8 17.54 -20.24 28.92
CA LEU A 8 18.34 -19.04 28.63
C LEU A 8 18.09 -18.48 27.21
N ILE A 9 17.93 -19.38 26.22
CA ILE A 9 17.62 -18.97 24.82
C ILE A 9 16.21 -18.37 24.74
N LEU A 10 15.22 -18.94 25.44
CA LEU A 10 13.86 -18.40 25.47
C LEU A 10 13.79 -17.04 26.17
N ILE A 11 14.56 -16.82 27.23
CA ILE A 11 14.65 -15.51 27.91
C ILE A 11 15.36 -14.49 27.00
N ALA A 12 16.43 -14.88 26.32
CA ALA A 12 17.13 -13.98 25.39
C ALA A 12 16.25 -13.56 24.20
N LEU A 13 15.49 -14.50 23.62
CA LEU A 13 14.53 -14.23 22.55
C LEU A 13 13.37 -13.35 23.01
N SER A 14 12.85 -13.55 24.21
CA SER A 14 11.77 -12.71 24.76
C SER A 14 12.24 -11.30 25.09
N THR A 15 13.46 -11.11 25.55
CA THR A 15 14.00 -9.79 25.85
C THR A 15 14.27 -8.97 24.58
N THR A 16 14.82 -9.58 23.52
CA THR A 16 15.00 -8.87 22.23
C THR A 16 13.67 -8.41 21.65
N PHE A 17 12.64 -9.25 21.67
CA PHE A 17 11.31 -8.91 21.17
C PHE A 17 10.65 -7.75 21.96
N ILE A 18 10.87 -7.69 23.27
CA ILE A 18 10.37 -6.60 24.12
C ILE A 18 11.13 -5.30 23.85
N PHE A 19 12.44 -5.34 23.68
CA PHE A 19 13.25 -4.15 23.38
C PHE A 19 12.93 -3.52 22.02
N ASP A 20 12.67 -4.34 21.00
CA ASP A 20 12.31 -3.84 19.67
C ASP A 20 10.92 -3.18 19.68
N ASN A 21 9.94 -3.75 20.39
CA ASN A 21 8.62 -3.14 20.53
C ASN A 21 8.64 -1.84 21.36
N VAL A 22 9.44 -1.77 22.42
CA VAL A 22 9.61 -0.55 23.23
C VAL A 22 10.31 0.56 22.43
N ARG A 23 11.28 0.20 21.60
CA ARG A 23 11.99 1.15 20.73
C ARG A 23 11.08 1.69 19.62
N ALA A 24 10.28 0.83 19.00
CA ALA A 24 9.29 1.23 18.00
C ALA A 24 8.20 2.14 18.60
N ALA A 25 7.68 1.83 19.78
CA ALA A 25 6.72 2.67 20.49
C ALA A 25 7.29 4.03 20.84
N SER A 26 8.53 4.11 21.34
CA SER A 26 9.17 5.38 21.70
C SER A 26 9.46 6.27 20.47
N THR A 27 9.73 5.68 19.31
CA THR A 27 9.90 6.41 18.05
C THR A 27 8.58 6.93 17.50
N LEU A 28 7.50 6.16 17.61
CA LEU A 28 6.17 6.59 17.22
C LEU A 28 5.65 7.73 18.12
N ASP A 29 5.82 7.64 19.43
CA ASP A 29 5.44 8.69 20.39
C ASP A 29 6.20 10.00 20.11
N SER A 30 7.49 9.92 19.83
CA SER A 30 8.30 11.09 19.47
C SER A 30 7.86 11.71 18.15
N LEU A 31 7.48 10.88 17.18
CA LEU A 31 6.97 11.34 15.89
C LEU A 31 5.60 12.01 16.04
N GLU A 32 4.69 11.45 16.83
CA GLU A 32 3.40 12.08 17.10
C GLU A 32 3.54 13.46 17.71
N GLN A 33 4.49 13.65 18.63
CA GLN A 33 4.79 14.97 19.20
C GLN A 33 5.34 15.95 18.13
N VAL A 34 6.15 15.47 17.20
CA VAL A 34 6.64 16.28 16.08
C VAL A 34 5.49 16.64 15.14
N LEU A 35 4.67 15.67 14.75
CA LEU A 35 3.53 15.89 13.85
C LEU A 35 2.51 16.86 14.45
N ALA A 36 2.23 16.77 15.75
CA ALA A 36 1.29 17.64 16.43
C ALA A 36 1.71 19.15 16.43
N ARG A 37 2.99 19.42 16.25
CA ARG A 37 3.54 20.78 16.18
C ARG A 37 3.59 21.37 14.78
N LEU A 38 3.36 20.53 13.76
CA LEU A 38 3.40 20.97 12.37
C LEU A 38 2.07 21.60 11.95
N PRO A 39 2.08 22.61 11.10
CA PRO A 39 0.89 23.05 10.37
C PRO A 39 0.31 21.88 9.55
N ASP A 40 -1.00 21.90 9.29
CA ASP A 40 -1.71 20.82 8.63
C ASP A 40 -1.07 20.40 7.29
N SER A 41 -0.72 21.37 6.44
CA SER A 41 -0.07 21.09 5.16
C SER A 41 1.31 20.44 5.30
N ALA A 42 2.10 20.89 6.29
CA ALA A 42 3.43 20.33 6.57
C ALA A 42 3.32 18.92 7.17
N ARG A 43 2.25 18.63 7.91
CA ARG A 43 1.97 17.31 8.46
C ARG A 43 1.68 16.29 7.36
N LEU A 44 0.87 16.65 6.34
CA LEU A 44 0.63 15.81 5.17
C LEU A 44 1.92 15.49 4.41
N ILE A 45 2.76 16.51 4.15
CA ILE A 45 4.05 16.31 3.48
C ILE A 45 4.91 15.34 4.29
N LYS A 46 5.04 15.58 5.59
CA LYS A 46 5.89 14.73 6.45
C LYS A 46 5.42 13.29 6.53
N LEU A 47 4.10 13.06 6.67
CA LEU A 47 3.53 11.71 6.68
C LEU A 47 3.74 11.00 5.34
N ASN A 48 3.53 11.70 4.23
CA ASN A 48 3.78 11.16 2.90
C ASN A 48 5.24 10.74 2.73
N ASP A 49 6.19 11.61 3.10
CA ASP A 49 7.61 11.31 3.01
C ASP A 49 8.01 10.10 3.87
N LEU A 50 7.48 10.03 5.10
CA LEU A 50 7.73 8.91 5.99
C LEU A 50 7.19 7.59 5.44
N ALA A 51 6.00 7.61 4.84
CA ALA A 51 5.43 6.42 4.21
C ALA A 51 6.24 5.96 3.00
N TYR A 52 6.82 6.86 2.20
CA TYR A 52 7.64 6.47 1.05
C TYR A 52 9.07 6.06 1.42
N GLN A 53 9.64 6.58 2.49
CA GLN A 53 11.05 6.37 2.85
C GLN A 53 11.29 5.17 3.76
N ASN A 54 10.26 4.66 4.42
CA ASN A 54 10.40 3.56 5.36
C ASN A 54 10.07 2.23 4.67
N PRO A 55 11.07 1.40 4.36
CA PRO A 55 10.86 0.09 3.73
C PRO A 55 10.36 -0.99 4.72
N ASP A 56 10.29 -0.68 6.02
CA ASP A 56 9.75 -1.55 7.04
C ASP A 56 8.22 -1.61 6.90
N ASP A 57 7.68 -2.79 6.64
CA ASP A 57 6.28 -3.03 6.37
C ASP A 57 5.33 -2.49 7.46
N TYR A 58 5.73 -2.61 8.73
CA TYR A 58 4.90 -2.14 9.83
C TYR A 58 4.82 -0.61 9.89
N SER A 59 5.95 0.08 9.80
CA SER A 59 5.99 1.55 9.82
C SER A 59 5.32 2.15 8.57
N TYR A 60 5.51 1.54 7.41
CA TYR A 60 4.89 1.93 6.16
C TYR A 60 3.36 2.01 6.26
N LYS A 61 2.73 0.94 6.75
CA LYS A 61 1.27 0.88 6.94
C LYS A 61 0.79 1.97 7.89
N ILE A 62 1.43 2.12 9.05
CA ILE A 62 1.04 3.13 10.05
C ILE A 62 1.07 4.54 9.46
N TYR A 63 2.14 4.89 8.73
CA TYR A 63 2.24 6.22 8.13
C TYR A 63 1.22 6.43 7.02
N ALA A 64 0.93 5.41 6.22
CA ALA A 64 -0.09 5.48 5.18
C ALA A 64 -1.51 5.63 5.77
N GLU A 65 -1.84 4.92 6.86
CA GLU A 65 -3.11 5.06 7.58
C GLU A 65 -3.27 6.47 8.21
N LYS A 66 -2.19 6.99 8.81
CA LYS A 66 -2.20 8.36 9.36
C LYS A 66 -2.34 9.40 8.25
N LEU A 67 -1.66 9.20 7.11
CA LEU A 67 -1.76 10.07 5.95
C LEU A 67 -3.19 10.07 5.40
N LEU A 68 -3.84 8.90 5.31
CA LEU A 68 -5.23 8.76 4.87
C LEU A 68 -6.14 9.62 5.75
N LYS A 69 -6.09 9.40 7.06
CA LYS A 69 -6.92 10.12 8.03
C LYS A 69 -6.72 11.65 7.97
N GLU A 70 -5.48 12.11 7.92
CA GLU A 70 -5.17 13.54 7.82
C GLU A 70 -5.62 14.14 6.49
N ALA A 71 -5.44 13.42 5.39
CA ALA A 71 -5.85 13.88 4.07
C ALA A 71 -7.38 13.97 3.93
N GLU A 72 -8.12 13.05 4.54
CA GLU A 72 -9.59 13.10 4.63
C GLU A 72 -10.06 14.33 5.42
N GLN A 73 -9.49 14.55 6.62
CA GLN A 73 -9.84 15.70 7.47
C GLN A 73 -9.59 17.05 6.77
N GLN A 74 -8.48 17.14 6.04
CA GLN A 74 -8.10 18.36 5.31
C GLN A 74 -8.74 18.43 3.91
N LYS A 75 -9.50 17.42 3.49
CA LYS A 75 -10.09 17.30 2.14
C LYS A 75 -9.04 17.47 1.03
N ASN A 76 -7.86 16.92 1.23
CA ASN A 76 -6.74 17.04 0.31
C ASN A 76 -6.66 15.82 -0.61
N ASN A 77 -7.28 15.90 -1.78
CA ASN A 77 -7.39 14.79 -2.74
C ASN A 77 -6.04 14.26 -3.22
N LYS A 78 -5.00 15.10 -3.29
CA LYS A 78 -3.66 14.66 -3.69
C LYS A 78 -3.10 13.65 -2.68
N TYR A 79 -3.07 14.01 -1.41
CA TYR A 79 -2.52 13.13 -0.36
C TYR A 79 -3.47 11.99 -0.01
N LEU A 80 -4.77 12.17 -0.23
CA LEU A 80 -5.75 11.10 -0.15
C LEU A 80 -5.44 10.00 -1.19
N GLY A 81 -5.21 10.38 -2.44
CA GLY A 81 -4.78 9.44 -3.49
C GLY A 81 -3.46 8.75 -3.16
N ASN A 82 -2.46 9.49 -2.67
CA ASN A 82 -1.19 8.91 -2.26
C ASN A 82 -1.38 7.86 -1.14
N ALA A 83 -2.18 8.18 -0.12
CA ALA A 83 -2.44 7.28 1.00
C ALA A 83 -3.12 5.98 0.55
N TYR A 84 -4.15 6.07 -0.29
CA TYR A 84 -4.79 4.89 -0.88
C TYR A 84 -3.82 4.05 -1.68
N PHE A 85 -3.01 4.67 -2.55
CA PHE A 85 -2.00 3.94 -3.33
C PHE A 85 -1.03 3.17 -2.43
N LEU A 86 -0.54 3.80 -1.38
CA LEU A 86 0.37 3.19 -0.42
C LEU A 86 -0.28 2.02 0.34
N LEU A 87 -1.52 2.18 0.80
CA LEU A 87 -2.25 1.11 1.49
C LEU A 87 -2.59 -0.06 0.56
N ILE A 88 -3.02 0.21 -0.67
CA ILE A 88 -3.25 -0.83 -1.67
C ILE A 88 -1.96 -1.61 -1.94
N LYS A 89 -0.83 -0.91 -2.09
CA LYS A 89 0.49 -1.53 -2.27
C LYS A 89 0.86 -2.43 -1.08
N TYR A 90 0.62 -1.98 0.15
CA TYR A 90 0.85 -2.80 1.34
C TYR A 90 0.01 -4.08 1.31
N HIS A 91 -1.29 -3.94 1.10
CA HIS A 91 -2.22 -5.06 1.13
C HIS A 91 -2.07 -6.01 -0.07
N TYR A 92 -1.53 -5.55 -1.20
CA TYR A 92 -1.17 -6.40 -2.33
C TYR A 92 -0.26 -7.58 -1.93
N SER A 93 0.66 -7.35 -0.98
CA SER A 93 1.60 -8.37 -0.51
C SER A 93 1.12 -9.11 0.75
N HIS A 94 0.05 -8.68 1.41
CA HIS A 94 -0.35 -9.20 2.72
C HIS A 94 -1.78 -9.72 2.78
N ASP A 95 -2.73 -9.05 2.10
CA ASP A 95 -4.16 -9.35 2.19
C ASP A 95 -4.88 -8.84 0.95
N ILE A 96 -5.10 -9.76 0.00
CA ILE A 96 -5.73 -9.47 -1.29
C ILE A 96 -7.18 -8.95 -1.14
N ASP A 97 -7.92 -9.42 -0.14
CA ASP A 97 -9.31 -9.00 0.05
C ASP A 97 -9.37 -7.56 0.56
N SER A 98 -8.52 -7.19 1.51
CA SER A 98 -8.36 -5.81 1.94
C SER A 98 -7.86 -4.91 0.80
N MET A 99 -6.92 -5.37 -0.03
CA MET A 99 -6.47 -4.65 -1.21
C MET A 99 -7.64 -4.32 -2.15
N ARG A 100 -8.48 -5.32 -2.46
CA ARG A 100 -9.63 -5.13 -3.36
C ARG A 100 -10.69 -4.19 -2.79
N LEU A 101 -10.90 -4.21 -1.48
CA LEU A 101 -11.80 -3.28 -0.82
C LEU A 101 -11.28 -1.84 -0.95
N LEU A 102 -10.02 -1.61 -0.60
CA LEU A 102 -9.37 -0.31 -0.73
C LEU A 102 -9.34 0.19 -2.18
N LEU A 103 -9.18 -0.71 -3.15
CA LEU A 103 -9.21 -0.36 -4.56
C LEU A 103 -10.56 0.24 -4.97
N LYS A 104 -11.69 -0.30 -4.48
CA LYS A 104 -13.03 0.24 -4.74
C LYS A 104 -13.21 1.62 -4.12
N GLU A 105 -12.71 1.83 -2.92
CA GLU A 105 -12.79 3.12 -2.23
C GLU A 105 -11.89 4.17 -2.89
N ALA A 106 -10.73 3.78 -3.37
CA ALA A 106 -9.75 4.66 -4.00
C ALA A 106 -10.13 5.08 -5.42
N GLU A 107 -10.89 4.26 -6.15
CA GLU A 107 -11.25 4.51 -7.55
C GLU A 107 -11.82 5.91 -7.80
N PRO A 108 -12.87 6.38 -7.10
CA PRO A 108 -13.37 7.74 -7.27
C PRO A 108 -12.35 8.82 -6.87
N VAL A 109 -11.48 8.55 -5.91
CA VAL A 109 -10.44 9.49 -5.48
C VAL A 109 -9.40 9.67 -6.57
N PHE A 110 -8.94 8.58 -7.19
CA PHE A 110 -7.97 8.64 -8.29
C PHE A 110 -8.56 9.36 -9.52
N LEU A 111 -9.79 9.03 -9.90
CA LEU A 111 -10.44 9.63 -11.06
C LEU A 111 -10.72 11.12 -10.84
N ASN A 112 -11.26 11.52 -9.70
CA ASN A 112 -11.54 12.92 -9.36
C ASN A 112 -10.25 13.73 -9.15
N GLY A 113 -9.19 13.09 -8.69
CA GLY A 113 -7.87 13.69 -8.49
C GLY A 113 -7.02 13.74 -9.77
N ASN A 114 -7.54 13.27 -10.91
CA ASN A 114 -6.82 13.10 -12.18
C ASN A 114 -5.50 12.31 -12.00
N ASN A 115 -5.51 11.30 -11.11
CA ASN A 115 -4.35 10.45 -10.85
C ASN A 115 -4.50 9.10 -11.57
N LEU A 116 -4.52 9.17 -12.91
CA LEU A 116 -4.73 8.00 -13.76
C LEU A 116 -3.60 6.97 -13.64
N GLU A 117 -2.37 7.41 -13.39
CA GLU A 117 -1.26 6.48 -13.15
C GLU A 117 -1.55 5.53 -11.98
N TYR A 118 -1.96 6.06 -10.82
CA TYR A 118 -2.27 5.22 -9.66
C TYR A 118 -3.49 4.35 -9.91
N PHE A 119 -4.51 4.91 -10.57
CA PHE A 119 -5.70 4.15 -10.96
C PHE A 119 -5.34 2.92 -11.79
N PHE A 120 -4.64 3.09 -12.90
CA PHE A 120 -4.28 1.99 -13.79
C PHE A 120 -3.28 1.03 -13.16
N ARG A 121 -2.26 1.54 -12.46
CA ARG A 121 -1.28 0.70 -11.76
C ARG A 121 -1.93 -0.22 -10.72
N THR A 122 -2.84 0.30 -9.92
CA THR A 122 -3.54 -0.51 -8.91
C THR A 122 -4.55 -1.47 -9.53
N LYS A 123 -5.19 -1.12 -10.63
CA LYS A 123 -6.04 -2.03 -11.40
C LYS A 123 -5.23 -3.20 -11.99
N THR A 124 -4.04 -2.96 -12.53
CA THR A 124 -3.20 -4.06 -13.06
C THR A 124 -2.72 -5.01 -11.96
N TRP A 125 -2.58 -4.56 -10.71
CA TRP A 125 -2.29 -5.48 -9.60
C TRP A 125 -3.41 -6.52 -9.39
N ASN A 126 -4.64 -6.22 -9.73
CA ASN A 126 -5.73 -7.18 -9.71
C ASN A 126 -5.49 -8.34 -10.70
N ILE A 127 -4.90 -8.07 -11.87
CA ILE A 127 -4.50 -9.11 -12.84
C ILE A 127 -3.52 -10.09 -12.17
N TYR A 128 -2.46 -9.58 -11.54
CA TYR A 128 -1.48 -10.43 -10.84
C TYR A 128 -2.09 -11.24 -9.70
N THR A 129 -3.09 -10.68 -8.98
CA THR A 129 -3.77 -11.45 -7.93
C THR A 129 -4.62 -12.57 -8.48
N TYR A 130 -5.22 -12.42 -9.66
CA TYR A 130 -5.95 -13.49 -10.33
C TYR A 130 -5.01 -14.54 -10.92
N GLU A 131 -3.85 -14.14 -11.44
CA GLU A 131 -2.79 -15.06 -11.85
C GLU A 131 -2.35 -15.94 -10.67
N GLN A 132 -2.03 -15.36 -9.52
CA GLN A 132 -1.66 -16.11 -8.30
C GLN A 132 -2.75 -17.08 -7.82
N GLN A 133 -4.01 -16.81 -8.16
CA GLN A 133 -5.16 -17.67 -7.86
C GLN A 133 -5.47 -18.70 -8.97
N GLU A 134 -4.59 -18.80 -10.00
CA GLU A 134 -4.78 -19.67 -11.16
C GLU A 134 -6.14 -19.44 -11.85
N ASN A 135 -6.62 -18.19 -11.89
CA ASN A 135 -7.92 -17.81 -12.43
C ASN A 135 -7.78 -17.07 -13.76
N ASP A 136 -7.48 -17.83 -14.82
CA ASP A 136 -7.23 -17.31 -16.16
C ASP A 136 -8.39 -16.48 -16.71
N GLU A 137 -9.64 -16.94 -16.48
CA GLU A 137 -10.82 -16.21 -16.93
C GLU A 137 -10.86 -14.79 -16.36
N ARG A 138 -10.52 -14.65 -15.07
CA ARG A 138 -10.44 -13.36 -14.40
C ARG A 138 -9.27 -12.51 -14.88
N VAL A 139 -8.12 -13.11 -15.14
CA VAL A 139 -6.95 -12.41 -15.72
C VAL A 139 -7.35 -11.71 -17.02
N PHE A 140 -7.93 -12.45 -17.97
CA PHE A 140 -8.28 -11.88 -19.28
C PHE A 140 -9.49 -10.94 -19.23
N SER A 141 -10.49 -11.22 -18.38
CA SER A 141 -11.64 -10.32 -18.24
C SER A 141 -11.25 -8.98 -17.62
N GLU A 142 -10.36 -8.97 -16.62
CA GLU A 142 -9.86 -7.74 -16.01
C GLU A 142 -8.98 -6.97 -16.99
N ALA A 143 -8.07 -7.61 -17.71
CA ALA A 143 -7.26 -6.98 -18.74
C ALA A 143 -8.11 -6.29 -19.81
N LYS A 144 -9.17 -6.95 -20.28
CA LYS A 144 -10.11 -6.37 -21.25
C LYS A 144 -10.85 -5.14 -20.69
N LEU A 145 -11.25 -5.21 -19.41
CA LEU A 145 -11.90 -4.09 -18.72
C LEU A 145 -10.96 -2.89 -18.62
N ILE A 146 -9.73 -3.11 -18.19
CA ILE A 146 -8.74 -2.03 -18.02
C ILE A 146 -8.38 -1.39 -19.36
N ASN A 147 -8.22 -2.18 -20.43
CA ASN A 147 -8.01 -1.67 -21.78
C ASN A 147 -9.15 -0.75 -22.24
N LYS A 148 -10.40 -1.18 -22.02
CA LYS A 148 -11.56 -0.34 -22.33
C LYS A 148 -11.58 0.96 -21.53
N LEU A 149 -11.23 0.92 -20.25
CA LEU A 149 -11.11 2.12 -19.41
C LEU A 149 -9.99 3.05 -19.89
N SER A 150 -8.85 2.50 -20.33
CA SER A 150 -7.74 3.27 -20.91
C SER A 150 -8.18 4.07 -22.15
N GLU A 151 -8.96 3.45 -23.04
CA GLU A 151 -9.54 4.12 -24.19
C GLU A 151 -10.53 5.21 -23.77
N GLN A 152 -11.47 4.89 -22.85
CA GLN A 152 -12.50 5.83 -22.38
C GLN A 152 -11.92 7.05 -21.67
N LEU A 153 -10.84 6.87 -20.92
CA LEU A 153 -10.16 7.93 -20.18
C LEU A 153 -9.05 8.62 -20.99
N ASN A 154 -8.85 8.20 -22.25
CA ASN A 154 -7.79 8.69 -23.13
C ASN A 154 -6.39 8.67 -22.46
N TYR A 155 -6.06 7.52 -21.83
CA TYR A 155 -4.82 7.30 -21.11
C TYR A 155 -4.09 6.07 -21.68
N PRO A 156 -3.33 6.20 -22.77
CA PRO A 156 -2.69 5.07 -23.48
C PRO A 156 -1.69 4.30 -22.61
N GLU A 157 -1.05 4.94 -21.62
CA GLU A 157 -0.16 4.29 -20.67
C GLU A 157 -0.88 3.19 -19.85
N GLY A 158 -2.19 3.34 -19.64
CA GLY A 158 -3.01 2.31 -19.00
C GLY A 158 -3.03 1.01 -19.81
N LYS A 159 -3.07 1.10 -21.14
CA LYS A 159 -2.96 -0.06 -22.02
C LYS A 159 -1.57 -0.70 -21.94
N GLU A 160 -0.53 0.10 -21.95
CA GLU A 160 0.85 -0.40 -21.82
C GLU A 160 1.05 -1.18 -20.51
N MET A 161 0.47 -0.70 -19.40
CA MET A 161 0.50 -1.41 -18.12
C MET A 161 -0.20 -2.77 -18.19
N VAL A 162 -1.34 -2.87 -18.90
CA VAL A 162 -2.04 -4.13 -19.12
C VAL A 162 -1.22 -5.08 -19.99
N ASP A 163 -0.65 -4.58 -21.09
CA ASP A 163 0.16 -5.38 -22.00
C ASP A 163 1.38 -5.98 -21.26
N GLN A 164 2.00 -5.21 -20.37
CA GLN A 164 3.08 -5.69 -19.49
C GLN A 164 2.59 -6.78 -18.52
N ALA A 165 1.42 -6.59 -17.89
CA ALA A 165 0.86 -7.59 -16.97
C ALA A 165 0.51 -8.91 -17.69
N ILE A 166 -0.04 -8.83 -18.89
CA ILE A 166 -0.35 -10.02 -19.72
C ILE A 166 0.94 -10.69 -20.24
N ALA A 167 1.95 -9.91 -20.62
CA ALA A 167 3.24 -10.47 -20.99
C ALA A 167 3.91 -11.21 -19.82
N HIS A 168 3.79 -10.68 -18.60
CA HIS A 168 4.24 -11.36 -17.39
C HIS A 168 3.49 -12.69 -17.20
N TYR A 169 2.17 -12.69 -17.29
CA TYR A 169 1.34 -13.88 -17.18
C TYR A 169 1.80 -14.99 -18.13
N TYR A 170 2.06 -14.67 -19.42
CA TYR A 170 2.53 -15.68 -20.38
C TYR A 170 3.98 -16.13 -20.16
N SER A 171 4.78 -15.36 -19.44
CA SER A 171 6.17 -15.76 -19.14
C SER A 171 6.28 -16.61 -17.87
N SER A 172 5.28 -16.60 -17.00
CA SER A 172 5.23 -17.35 -15.74
C SER A 172 4.48 -18.68 -15.85
N ASN A 173 3.70 -18.88 -16.91
CA ASN A 173 2.94 -20.09 -17.22
C ASN A 173 3.41 -20.72 -18.52
#